data_540ebc3fcdc782f3619219bf3a3bde1f
#
_entry.id   540ebc3fcdc782f3619219bf3a3bde1f
#
_cell.length_a   1.000
_cell.length_b   1.000
_cell.length_c   1.000
_cell.angle_alpha   90.00
_cell.angle_beta   90.00
_cell.angle_gamma   90.00
#
_symmetry.space_group_name_H-M   'P 1'
#
loop_
_entity.id
_entity.type
_entity.pdbx_description
1 polymer ?
#
loop_
_entity_poly.entity_id
_entity_poly.type
_entity_poly.pdbx_seq_one_letter_code
_entity_poly.pdbx_strand_id
1 'polypeptide(L)'
;MLLPTNEKQFVFWKMRRSGMPNITIANLLGISRQAVSRALLLMDERIESTLREMAQANQIAVERMNAERGILIGRSIPFQAAAIIFVSEKYGVQVWYEHDGDCGICQRYTECIELLWDYATELGIRIEKTGDPTKMAKELFEKVKALV
;
A
#
# COMPACT_ATOMS: atom_id res chain seq x y z
N MET A 1 -8.96 -7.21 -0.17
CA MET A 1 -8.81 -8.05 -1.38
C MET A 1 -7.41 -8.63 -1.42
N LEU A 2 -7.31 -9.90 -1.70
CA LEU A 2 -6.00 -10.53 -1.90
C LEU A 2 -5.45 -10.17 -3.28
N LEU A 3 -4.14 -9.97 -3.37
CA LEU A 3 -3.48 -9.76 -4.65
C LEU A 3 -3.49 -11.06 -5.47
N PRO A 4 -3.94 -11.04 -6.73
CA PRO A 4 -3.80 -12.16 -7.63
C PRO A 4 -2.34 -12.26 -8.09
N THR A 5 -1.48 -12.86 -7.29
CA THR A 5 -0.05 -12.86 -7.52
C THR A 5 0.58 -14.25 -7.38
N ASN A 6 1.72 -14.42 -8.02
CA ASN A 6 2.67 -15.47 -7.74
C ASN A 6 3.48 -15.07 -6.49
N GLU A 7 3.53 -15.94 -5.50
CA GLU A 7 4.21 -15.69 -4.22
C GLU A 7 5.68 -15.30 -4.40
N LYS A 8 6.40 -15.95 -5.32
CA LYS A 8 7.81 -15.64 -5.60
C LYS A 8 7.98 -14.21 -6.11
N GLN A 9 7.14 -13.82 -7.08
CA GLN A 9 7.19 -12.46 -7.62
C GLN A 9 6.86 -11.41 -6.56
N PHE A 10 5.92 -11.74 -5.68
CA PHE A 10 5.56 -10.85 -4.58
C PHE A 10 6.69 -10.70 -3.56
N VAL A 11 7.44 -11.77 -3.27
CA VAL A 11 8.64 -11.69 -2.42
C VAL A 11 9.67 -10.72 -3.01
N PHE A 12 9.94 -10.79 -4.32
CA PHE A 12 10.87 -9.87 -4.98
C PHE A 12 10.38 -8.42 -4.88
N TRP A 13 9.11 -8.21 -5.11
CA TRP A 13 8.50 -6.88 -5.03
C TRP A 13 8.58 -6.30 -3.61
N LYS A 14 8.33 -7.10 -2.58
CA LYS A 14 8.47 -6.67 -1.18
C LYS A 14 9.91 -6.29 -0.84
N MET A 15 10.87 -7.09 -1.28
CA MET A 15 12.30 -6.82 -1.07
C MET A 15 12.70 -5.48 -1.71
N ARG A 16 12.30 -5.26 -2.97
CA ARG A 16 12.58 -3.99 -3.65
C ARG A 16 11.92 -2.82 -2.93
N ARG A 17 10.68 -2.95 -2.50
CA ARG A 17 9.95 -1.90 -1.76
C ARG A 17 10.68 -1.52 -0.47
N SER A 18 11.32 -2.48 0.19
CA SER A 18 12.13 -2.23 1.39
C SER A 18 13.46 -1.54 1.11
N GLY A 19 13.79 -1.27 -0.17
CA GLY A 19 15.00 -0.59 -0.58
C GLY A 19 16.13 -1.49 -1.06
N MET A 20 15.89 -2.79 -1.21
CA MET A 20 16.91 -3.74 -1.64
C MET A 20 17.16 -3.64 -3.15
N PRO A 21 18.42 -3.41 -3.60
CA PRO A 21 18.74 -3.40 -5.04
C PRO A 21 18.53 -4.76 -5.70
N ASN A 22 18.25 -4.75 -7.00
CA ASN A 22 18.01 -5.98 -7.76
C ASN A 22 19.17 -6.97 -7.67
N ILE A 23 20.41 -6.49 -7.67
CA ILE A 23 21.58 -7.36 -7.56
C ILE A 23 21.63 -8.07 -6.21
N THR A 24 21.24 -7.40 -5.14
CA THR A 24 21.19 -8.00 -3.80
C THR A 24 20.10 -9.06 -3.74
N ILE A 25 18.93 -8.79 -4.31
CA ILE A 25 17.83 -9.76 -4.41
C ILE A 25 18.29 -11.00 -5.18
N ALA A 26 18.94 -10.80 -6.33
CA ALA A 26 19.46 -11.87 -7.15
C ALA A 26 20.45 -12.76 -6.39
N ASN A 27 21.40 -12.15 -5.67
CA ASN A 27 22.39 -12.87 -4.88
C ASN A 27 21.77 -13.66 -3.73
N LEU A 28 20.79 -13.08 -3.03
CA LEU A 28 20.11 -13.77 -1.92
C LEU A 28 19.30 -14.98 -2.39
N LEU A 29 18.72 -14.91 -3.57
CA LEU A 29 17.84 -15.95 -4.09
C LEU A 29 18.52 -16.91 -5.05
N GLY A 30 19.81 -16.68 -5.35
CA GLY A 30 20.57 -17.56 -6.25
C GLY A 30 20.08 -17.56 -7.69
N ILE A 31 19.56 -16.43 -8.18
CA ILE A 31 19.07 -16.26 -9.55
C ILE A 31 19.76 -15.09 -10.24
N SER A 32 19.56 -14.96 -11.55
CA SER A 32 20.15 -13.86 -12.30
C SER A 32 19.46 -12.53 -12.02
N ARG A 33 20.20 -11.42 -12.18
CA ARG A 33 19.65 -10.06 -12.07
C ARG A 33 18.57 -9.83 -13.13
N GLN A 34 18.72 -10.38 -14.33
CA GLN A 34 17.73 -10.30 -15.38
C GLN A 34 16.41 -10.99 -15.00
N ALA A 35 16.50 -12.15 -14.32
CA ALA A 35 15.32 -12.84 -13.82
C ALA A 35 14.57 -12.01 -12.77
N VAL A 36 15.30 -11.36 -11.87
CA VAL A 36 14.70 -10.43 -10.88
C VAL A 36 14.01 -9.27 -11.58
N SER A 37 14.69 -8.61 -12.53
CA SER A 37 14.13 -7.47 -13.27
C SER A 37 12.86 -7.83 -14.01
N ARG A 38 12.82 -9.00 -14.65
CA ARG A 38 11.64 -9.50 -15.36
C ARG A 38 10.48 -9.79 -14.42
N ALA A 39 10.74 -10.43 -13.29
CA ALA A 39 9.74 -10.74 -12.27
C ALA A 39 9.14 -9.45 -11.69
N LEU A 40 9.98 -8.45 -11.42
CA LEU A 40 9.53 -7.16 -10.90
C LEU A 40 8.66 -6.39 -11.91
N LEU A 41 9.02 -6.42 -13.20
CA LEU A 41 8.22 -5.80 -14.24
C LEU A 41 6.81 -6.39 -14.30
N LEU A 42 6.72 -7.73 -14.29
CA LEU A 42 5.44 -8.42 -14.27
C LEU A 42 4.63 -8.11 -13.00
N MET A 43 5.31 -8.02 -11.87
CA MET A 43 4.66 -7.70 -10.60
C MET A 43 4.13 -6.27 -10.58
N ASP A 44 4.88 -5.31 -11.11
CA ASP A 44 4.45 -3.92 -11.23
C ASP A 44 3.19 -3.79 -12.10
N GLU A 45 3.13 -4.52 -13.21
CA GLU A 45 1.94 -4.55 -14.07
C GLU A 45 0.72 -5.10 -13.33
N ARG A 46 0.89 -6.14 -12.53
CA ARG A 46 -0.19 -6.75 -11.73
C ARG A 46 -0.67 -5.81 -10.62
N ILE A 47 0.26 -5.16 -9.94
CA ILE A 47 -0.08 -4.20 -8.88
C ILE A 47 -0.81 -3.00 -9.49
N GLU A 48 -0.32 -2.47 -10.59
CA GLU A 48 -1.00 -1.38 -11.30
C GLU A 48 -2.44 -1.77 -11.68
N SER A 49 -2.62 -2.90 -12.34
CA SER A 49 -3.94 -3.43 -12.69
C SER A 49 -4.85 -3.57 -11.49
N THR A 50 -4.34 -4.15 -10.43
CA THR A 50 -5.12 -4.39 -9.20
C THR A 50 -5.55 -3.08 -8.54
N LEU A 51 -4.65 -2.11 -8.45
CA LEU A 51 -4.97 -0.80 -7.89
C LEU A 51 -6.03 -0.07 -8.74
N ARG A 52 -5.92 -0.13 -10.06
CA ARG A 52 -6.90 0.49 -10.98
C ARG A 52 -8.26 -0.21 -10.91
N GLU A 53 -8.29 -1.53 -10.87
CA GLU A 53 -9.53 -2.29 -10.71
C GLU A 53 -10.22 -1.98 -9.40
N MET A 54 -9.46 -1.86 -8.32
CA MET A 54 -9.99 -1.49 -7.01
C MET A 54 -10.54 -0.05 -7.01
N ALA A 55 -9.85 0.87 -7.66
CA ALA A 55 -10.33 2.24 -7.83
C ALA A 55 -11.63 2.28 -8.62
N GLN A 56 -11.72 1.55 -9.71
CA GLN A 56 -12.93 1.47 -10.53
C GLN A 56 -14.10 0.86 -9.76
N ALA A 57 -13.86 -0.25 -9.06
CA ALA A 57 -14.91 -0.92 -8.29
C ALA A 57 -15.46 -0.04 -7.16
N ASN A 58 -14.66 0.84 -6.60
CA ASN A 58 -15.05 1.74 -5.50
C ASN A 58 -15.36 3.17 -5.99
N GLN A 59 -15.43 3.41 -7.28
CA GLN A 59 -15.70 4.72 -7.87
C GLN A 59 -14.75 5.80 -7.37
N ILE A 60 -13.46 5.48 -7.35
CA ILE A 60 -12.38 6.38 -6.99
C ILE A 60 -11.74 6.91 -8.28
N ALA A 61 -11.76 8.23 -8.47
CA ALA A 61 -11.03 8.88 -9.54
C ALA A 61 -9.53 8.89 -9.21
N VAL A 62 -8.71 8.32 -10.09
CA VAL A 62 -7.27 8.22 -9.90
C VAL A 62 -6.61 9.57 -10.14
N GLU A 63 -5.85 10.06 -9.18
CA GLU A 63 -5.05 11.28 -9.30
C GLU A 63 -3.57 10.96 -9.53
N ARG A 64 -2.99 10.07 -8.71
CA ARG A 64 -1.59 9.63 -8.81
C ARG A 64 -1.48 8.16 -8.42
N MET A 65 -0.44 7.50 -8.95
CA MET A 65 -0.19 6.10 -8.63
C MET A 65 1.30 5.79 -8.72
N ASN A 66 1.76 4.91 -7.82
CA ASN A 66 3.09 4.34 -7.86
C ASN A 66 3.01 2.84 -7.64
N ALA A 67 3.12 2.06 -8.71
CA ALA A 67 3.03 0.59 -8.65
C ALA A 67 4.20 -0.04 -7.89
N GLU A 68 5.40 0.54 -7.99
CA GLU A 68 6.58 0.02 -7.29
C GLU A 68 6.41 0.06 -5.77
N ARG A 69 5.69 1.04 -5.27
CA ARG A 69 5.37 1.17 -3.84
C ARG A 69 4.01 0.60 -3.47
N GLY A 70 3.17 0.31 -4.48
CA GLY A 70 1.83 -0.22 -4.25
C GLY A 70 0.87 0.80 -3.65
N ILE A 71 0.82 2.00 -4.22
CA ILE A 71 0.02 3.12 -3.70
C ILE A 71 -0.71 3.80 -4.85
N LEU A 72 -2.00 4.06 -4.65
CA LEU A 72 -2.82 4.89 -5.52
C LEU A 72 -3.50 5.96 -4.67
N ILE A 73 -3.41 7.20 -5.14
CA ILE A 73 -4.07 8.35 -4.52
C ILE A 73 -5.17 8.83 -5.45
N GLY A 74 -6.33 9.07 -4.91
CA GLY A 74 -7.48 9.51 -5.67
C GLY A 74 -8.54 10.16 -4.82
N ARG A 75 -9.72 10.27 -5.41
CA ARG A 75 -10.89 10.87 -4.77
C ARG A 75 -12.11 9.97 -4.94
N SER A 76 -12.75 9.67 -3.83
CA SER A 76 -14.02 8.96 -3.85
C SER A 76 -15.12 9.86 -4.38
N ILE A 77 -15.78 9.43 -5.46
CA ILE A 77 -16.94 10.14 -6.00
C ILE A 77 -18.15 10.01 -5.08
N PRO A 78 -18.50 8.78 -4.61
CA PRO A 78 -19.64 8.65 -3.71
C PRO A 78 -19.51 9.40 -2.40
N PHE A 79 -18.34 9.38 -1.79
CA PHE A 79 -18.11 10.00 -0.48
C PHE A 79 -17.58 11.44 -0.55
N GLN A 80 -17.24 11.93 -1.74
CA GLN A 80 -16.65 13.26 -1.90
C GLN A 80 -15.45 13.50 -0.97
N ALA A 81 -14.58 12.49 -0.87
CA ALA A 81 -13.44 12.50 0.04
C ALA A 81 -12.18 11.97 -0.64
N ALA A 82 -11.03 12.41 -0.16
CA ALA A 82 -9.76 11.84 -0.58
C ALA A 82 -9.72 10.35 -0.21
N ALA A 83 -9.12 9.55 -1.08
CA ALA A 83 -9.00 8.11 -0.90
C ALA A 83 -7.60 7.64 -1.25
N ILE A 84 -7.13 6.64 -0.53
CA ILE A 84 -5.85 5.99 -0.79
C ILE A 84 -6.10 4.50 -0.90
N ILE A 85 -5.57 3.89 -1.96
CA ILE A 85 -5.55 2.43 -2.12
C ILE A 85 -4.10 1.99 -1.98
N PHE A 86 -3.85 1.02 -1.14
CA PHE A 86 -2.48 0.58 -0.87
C PHE A 86 -2.38 -0.94 -0.71
N VAL A 87 -1.19 -1.45 -0.99
CA VAL A 87 -0.87 -2.86 -0.88
C VAL A 87 -0.12 -3.10 0.43
N SER A 88 -0.76 -3.81 1.35
CA SER A 88 -0.15 -4.27 2.60
C SER A 88 0.27 -5.73 2.47
N GLU A 89 1.42 -6.08 3.02
CA GLU A 89 1.88 -7.46 3.09
C GLU A 89 0.94 -8.31 3.94
N LYS A 90 0.50 -7.77 5.06
CA LYS A 90 -0.33 -8.48 6.03
C LYS A 90 -1.81 -8.48 5.66
N TYR A 91 -2.31 -7.36 5.12
CA TYR A 91 -3.74 -7.15 4.92
C TYR A 91 -4.19 -7.20 3.46
N GLY A 92 -3.27 -7.35 2.50
CA GLY A 92 -3.58 -7.30 1.08
C GLY A 92 -3.88 -5.89 0.59
N VAL A 93 -4.76 -5.76 -0.38
CA VAL A 93 -5.15 -4.46 -0.94
C VAL A 93 -6.21 -3.81 -0.07
N GLN A 94 -5.92 -2.62 0.40
CA GLN A 94 -6.79 -1.86 1.31
C GLN A 94 -7.18 -0.52 0.70
N VAL A 95 -8.37 -0.06 1.03
CA VAL A 95 -8.88 1.27 0.67
C VAL A 95 -9.09 2.05 1.96
N TRP A 96 -8.53 3.26 2.02
CA TRP A 96 -8.73 4.19 3.13
C TRP A 96 -9.35 5.47 2.61
N TYR A 97 -10.47 5.87 3.21
CA TYR A 97 -11.11 7.15 2.93
C TYR A 97 -10.78 8.15 4.03
N GLU A 98 -10.42 9.37 3.64
CA GLU A 98 -10.24 10.44 4.60
C GLU A 98 -11.58 10.77 5.26
N HIS A 99 -11.61 10.73 6.57
CA HIS A 99 -12.82 10.98 7.34
C HIS A 99 -12.49 11.54 8.71
N ASP A 100 -13.43 12.30 9.26
CA ASP A 100 -13.42 12.73 10.65
C ASP A 100 -14.47 11.97 11.42
N GLY A 101 -14.25 11.77 12.72
CA GLY A 101 -15.20 11.07 13.57
C GLY A 101 -14.63 10.74 14.94
N ASP A 102 -15.49 10.25 15.82
CA ASP A 102 -15.09 9.77 17.14
C ASP A 102 -14.70 8.30 17.05
N CYS A 103 -13.38 8.06 16.94
CA CYS A 103 -12.84 6.71 16.87
C CYS A 103 -12.99 5.95 18.20
N GLY A 104 -13.18 6.65 19.32
CA GLY A 104 -13.36 6.04 20.62
C GLY A 104 -14.61 5.19 20.75
N ILE A 105 -15.65 5.49 19.95
CA ILE A 105 -16.91 4.72 19.90
C ILE A 105 -17.04 3.86 18.64
N CYS A 106 -16.06 3.90 17.75
CA CYS A 106 -16.07 3.12 16.51
C CYS A 106 -15.77 1.64 16.81
N GLN A 107 -16.58 0.74 16.27
CA GLN A 107 -16.38 -0.71 16.43
C GLN A 107 -15.09 -1.22 15.78
N ARG A 108 -14.55 -0.48 14.82
CA ARG A 108 -13.31 -0.83 14.09
C ARG A 108 -12.06 -0.16 14.65
N TYR A 109 -12.14 0.46 15.81
CA TYR A 109 -11.06 1.20 16.42
C TYR A 109 -9.74 0.42 16.48
N THR A 110 -9.76 -0.77 17.06
CA THR A 110 -8.56 -1.62 17.20
C THR A 110 -8.01 -2.05 15.85
N GLU A 111 -8.88 -2.46 14.92
CA GLU A 111 -8.49 -2.87 13.58
C GLU A 111 -7.82 -1.73 12.80
N CYS A 112 -8.36 -0.52 12.92
CA CYS A 112 -7.79 0.67 12.27
C CYS A 112 -6.39 0.99 12.81
N ILE A 113 -6.20 0.96 14.13
CA ILE A 113 -4.90 1.22 14.74
C ILE A 113 -3.87 0.18 14.29
N GLU A 114 -4.21 -1.10 14.34
CA GLU A 114 -3.33 -2.18 13.91
C GLU A 114 -2.95 -2.07 12.43
N LEU A 115 -3.93 -1.82 11.57
CA LEU A 115 -3.71 -1.65 10.14
C LEU A 115 -2.73 -0.50 9.85
N LEU A 116 -2.98 0.66 10.42
CA LEU A 116 -2.15 1.85 10.19
C LEU A 116 -0.73 1.66 10.72
N TRP A 117 -0.61 1.09 11.91
CA TRP A 117 0.68 0.83 12.51
C TRP A 117 1.51 -0.21 11.72
N ASP A 118 0.89 -1.30 11.35
CA ASP A 118 1.55 -2.37 10.60
C ASP A 118 1.95 -1.90 9.19
N TYR A 119 1.08 -1.15 8.52
CA TYR A 119 1.41 -0.60 7.21
C TYR A 119 2.55 0.43 7.28
N ALA A 120 2.55 1.30 8.28
CA ALA A 120 3.67 2.22 8.51
C ALA A 120 4.98 1.47 8.70
N THR A 121 4.96 0.39 9.48
CA THR A 121 6.12 -0.47 9.71
C THR A 121 6.62 -1.11 8.40
N GLU A 122 5.71 -1.63 7.58
CA GLU A 122 6.05 -2.21 6.27
C GLU A 122 6.78 -1.22 5.36
N LEU A 123 6.39 0.05 5.40
CA LEU A 123 7.01 1.11 4.59
C LEU A 123 8.24 1.75 5.24
N GLY A 124 8.56 1.38 6.48
CA GLY A 124 9.63 2.03 7.24
C GLY A 124 9.32 3.47 7.63
N ILE A 125 8.05 3.83 7.70
CA ILE A 125 7.58 5.17 8.09
C ILE A 125 7.33 5.19 9.60
N ARG A 126 7.87 6.21 10.28
CA ARG A 126 7.62 6.44 11.70
C ARG A 126 6.39 7.33 11.89
N ILE A 127 5.46 6.84 12.69
CA ILE A 127 4.28 7.59 13.12
C ILE A 127 4.13 7.47 14.63
N GLU A 128 3.43 8.43 15.25
CA GLU A 128 3.10 8.35 16.66
C GLU A 128 1.87 7.45 16.87
N LYS A 129 1.95 6.57 17.85
CA LYS A 129 0.82 5.73 18.26
C LYS A 129 -0.04 6.50 19.27
N THR A 130 -0.88 7.39 18.74
CA THR A 130 -1.64 8.33 19.56
C THR A 130 -2.90 7.74 20.20
N GLY A 131 -3.33 6.54 19.77
CA GLY A 131 -4.62 6.01 20.16
C GLY A 131 -5.80 6.62 19.43
N ASP A 132 -5.56 7.51 18.48
CA ASP A 132 -6.58 8.11 17.60
C ASP A 132 -6.29 7.72 16.15
N PRO A 133 -7.05 6.76 15.56
CA PRO A 133 -6.83 6.32 14.18
C PRO A 133 -6.86 7.44 13.15
N THR A 134 -7.71 8.45 13.33
CA THR A 134 -7.82 9.57 12.40
C THR A 134 -6.52 10.39 12.37
N LYS A 135 -5.92 10.66 13.52
CA LYS A 135 -4.64 11.36 13.61
C LYS A 135 -3.49 10.53 13.06
N MET A 136 -3.46 9.25 13.38
CA MET A 136 -2.47 8.31 12.85
C MET A 136 -2.55 8.25 11.34
N ALA A 137 -3.76 8.18 10.77
CA ALA A 137 -3.99 8.16 9.33
C ALA A 137 -3.49 9.44 8.66
N LYS A 138 -3.79 10.61 9.21
CA LYS A 138 -3.32 11.89 8.67
C LYS A 138 -1.79 11.95 8.60
N GLU A 139 -1.11 11.60 9.67
CA GLU A 139 0.35 11.56 9.70
C GLU A 139 0.93 10.56 8.71
N LEU A 140 0.41 9.33 8.70
CA LEU A 140 0.88 8.28 7.81
C LEU A 140 0.68 8.65 6.34
N PHE A 141 -0.52 9.06 5.96
CA PHE A 141 -0.85 9.29 4.56
C PHE A 141 -0.27 10.57 3.99
N GLU A 142 0.04 11.58 4.80
CA GLU A 142 0.85 12.71 4.36
C GLU A 142 2.26 12.24 3.95
N LYS A 143 2.88 11.38 4.74
CA LYS A 143 4.19 10.79 4.43
C LYS A 143 4.12 9.86 3.22
N VAL A 144 3.06 9.08 3.11
CA VAL A 144 2.82 8.19 1.95
C VAL A 144 2.65 8.99 0.66
N LYS A 145 1.91 10.09 0.68
CA LYS A 145 1.73 10.97 -0.49
C LYS A 145 3.05 11.51 -1.03
N ALA A 146 4.04 11.70 -0.17
CA ALA A 146 5.37 12.14 -0.59
C ALA A 146 6.16 11.07 -1.36
N LEU A 147 5.72 9.80 -1.31
CA LEU A 147 6.33 8.67 -2.00
C LEU A 147 5.77 8.41 -3.39
N VAL A 148 4.73 9.12 -3.79
CA VAL A 148 3.98 8.83 -5.04
C VAL A 148 4.30 9.79 -6.17
#